data_3395a32c2684a868aa82205e9e1facf1
#
_entry.id   3395a32c2684a868aa82205e9e1facf1
#
_cell.length_a   1.000
_cell.length_b   1.000
_cell.length_c   1.000
_cell.angle_alpha   90.00
_cell.angle_beta   90.00
_cell.angle_gamma   90.00
#
_symmetry.space_group_name_H-M   'P 1'
#
loop_
_entity.id
_entity.type
_entity.pdbx_description
1 polymer ?
#
loop_
_entity_poly.entity_id
_entity_poly.type
_entity_poly.pdbx_seq_one_letter_code
_entity_poly.pdbx_strand_id
1 'polypeptide(L)'
;MKLLFLHSSFPGQFLHLAHYLGKTGHEVIFLTLRDNGVELPGVKRVTYTPEKKPSEHTHHYLKGLERAVLEGQAAYQRIDQLRNQGFVPDVVIGHSGWGSTLYMKDLFPQTPLISYFEWFYRAHGSDVEFGPNVKVSPDDECRIRTMNRPILLDLYSCDAG
;
A
#
# COMPACT_ATOMS: atom_id res chain seq x y z
N MET A 1 -16.27 -2.83 15.29
CA MET A 1 -15.71 -1.87 14.32
C MET A 1 -15.52 -2.55 12.98
N LYS A 2 -15.62 -1.79 11.91
CA LYS A 2 -15.26 -2.23 10.54
C LYS A 2 -13.84 -1.75 10.22
N LEU A 3 -12.97 -2.65 9.87
CA LEU A 3 -11.54 -2.37 9.64
C LEU A 3 -11.16 -2.76 8.23
N LEU A 4 -10.44 -1.88 7.55
CA LEU A 4 -9.92 -2.12 6.21
C LEU A 4 -8.39 -2.18 6.26
N PHE A 5 -7.81 -3.33 5.94
CA PHE A 5 -6.38 -3.49 5.76
C PHE A 5 -6.00 -3.46 4.29
N LEU A 6 -4.88 -2.81 3.97
CA LEU A 6 -4.37 -2.65 2.61
C LEU A 6 -2.90 -3.09 2.54
N HIS A 7 -2.63 -4.13 1.75
CA HIS A 7 -1.26 -4.57 1.50
C HIS A 7 -1.17 -5.32 0.17
N SER A 8 -0.09 -5.15 -0.59
CA SER A 8 0.11 -5.83 -1.89
C SER A 8 0.17 -7.35 -1.79
N SER A 9 0.58 -7.88 -0.64
CA SER A 9 0.67 -9.32 -0.37
C SER A 9 -0.08 -9.66 0.92
N PHE A 10 -0.94 -10.67 0.89
CA PHE A 10 -1.71 -11.12 2.05
C PHE A 10 -0.91 -12.14 2.87
N PRO A 11 -0.91 -12.06 4.19
CA PRO A 11 -1.33 -10.94 5.06
C PRO A 11 -0.23 -9.92 5.36
N GLY A 12 0.96 -10.06 4.75
CA GLY A 12 2.11 -9.16 4.94
C GLY A 12 2.45 -8.96 6.41
N GLN A 13 2.85 -7.74 6.76
CA GLN A 13 3.20 -7.34 8.12
C GLN A 13 2.00 -7.29 9.07
N PHE A 14 0.77 -7.33 8.53
CA PHE A 14 -0.45 -7.21 9.33
C PHE A 14 -1.03 -8.55 9.83
N LEU A 15 -0.32 -9.68 9.64
CA LEU A 15 -0.78 -11.01 10.03
C LEU A 15 -1.38 -11.07 11.43
N HIS A 16 -0.60 -10.69 12.42
CA HIS A 16 -0.99 -10.83 13.83
C HIS A 16 -2.12 -9.87 14.20
N LEU A 17 -2.02 -8.61 13.74
CA LEU A 17 -3.01 -7.58 14.05
C LEU A 17 -4.37 -7.90 13.40
N ALA A 18 -4.39 -8.20 12.09
CA ALA A 18 -5.62 -8.51 11.38
C ALA A 18 -6.31 -9.75 11.95
N HIS A 19 -5.53 -10.81 12.25
CA HIS A 19 -6.06 -12.02 12.84
C HIS A 19 -6.65 -11.79 14.24
N TYR A 20 -5.93 -11.08 15.11
CA TYR A 20 -6.41 -10.74 16.44
C TYR A 20 -7.74 -9.97 16.38
N LEU A 21 -7.80 -8.92 15.55
CA LEU A 21 -8.99 -8.10 15.42
C LEU A 21 -10.16 -8.88 14.82
N GLY A 22 -9.91 -9.75 13.83
CA GLY A 22 -10.94 -10.64 13.28
C GLY A 22 -11.50 -11.62 14.30
N LYS A 23 -10.66 -12.14 15.21
CA LYS A 23 -11.10 -13.05 16.29
C LYS A 23 -11.81 -12.35 17.45
N THR A 24 -11.57 -11.05 17.65
CA THR A 24 -12.18 -10.29 18.76
C THR A 24 -13.50 -9.62 18.37
N GLY A 25 -14.12 -10.06 17.28
CA GLY A 25 -15.47 -9.64 16.89
C GLY A 25 -15.54 -8.37 16.04
N HIS A 26 -14.42 -7.94 15.45
CA HIS A 26 -14.40 -6.87 14.46
C HIS A 26 -14.69 -7.41 13.05
N GLU A 27 -15.37 -6.63 12.22
CA GLU A 27 -15.49 -6.92 10.80
C GLU A 27 -14.21 -6.47 10.10
N VAL A 28 -13.38 -7.42 9.67
CA VAL A 28 -12.08 -7.15 9.05
C VAL A 28 -12.12 -7.51 7.58
N ILE A 29 -11.93 -6.51 6.71
CA ILE A 29 -11.65 -6.71 5.28
C ILE A 29 -10.19 -6.44 5.04
N PHE A 30 -9.54 -7.35 4.31
CA PHE A 30 -8.16 -7.22 3.88
C PHE A 30 -8.11 -7.17 2.35
N LEU A 31 -7.79 -6.00 1.81
CA LEU A 31 -7.60 -5.81 0.38
C LEU A 31 -6.15 -6.10 -0.01
N THR A 32 -5.95 -6.96 -1.01
CA THR A 32 -4.63 -7.37 -1.46
C THR A 32 -4.56 -7.51 -2.98
N LEU A 33 -3.37 -7.26 -3.55
CA LEU A 33 -3.10 -7.49 -4.97
C LEU A 33 -2.91 -8.97 -5.29
N ARG A 34 -2.29 -9.73 -4.37
CA ARG A 34 -1.91 -11.12 -4.58
C ARG A 34 -2.70 -12.05 -3.69
N ASP A 35 -3.34 -13.02 -4.32
CA ASP A 35 -3.92 -14.17 -3.62
C ASP A 35 -2.86 -15.28 -3.55
N ASN A 36 -2.50 -15.67 -2.34
CA ASN A 36 -1.54 -16.75 -2.07
C ASN A 36 -2.21 -18.00 -1.51
N GLY A 37 -3.54 -18.08 -1.53
CA GLY A 37 -4.31 -19.21 -1.00
C GLY A 37 -4.34 -19.34 0.52
N VAL A 38 -3.62 -18.49 1.27
CA VAL A 38 -3.64 -18.54 2.75
C VAL A 38 -4.97 -18.00 3.26
N GLU A 39 -5.57 -18.72 4.22
CA GLU A 39 -6.75 -18.25 4.94
C GLU A 39 -6.38 -17.72 6.31
N LEU A 40 -7.03 -16.65 6.73
CA LEU A 40 -6.85 -16.06 8.04
C LEU A 40 -8.23 -15.97 8.72
N PRO A 41 -8.52 -16.83 9.72
CA PRO A 41 -9.81 -16.86 10.36
C PRO A 41 -10.25 -15.50 10.93
N GLY A 42 -11.49 -15.10 10.61
CA GLY A 42 -12.05 -13.80 11.01
C GLY A 42 -11.69 -12.64 10.09
N VAL A 43 -10.94 -12.88 9.02
CA VAL A 43 -10.52 -11.84 8.04
C VAL A 43 -11.09 -12.17 6.67
N LYS A 44 -11.90 -11.27 6.12
CA LYS A 44 -12.40 -11.37 4.75
C LYS A 44 -11.36 -10.84 3.78
N ARG A 45 -10.71 -11.73 3.04
CA ARG A 45 -9.79 -11.35 1.97
C ARG A 45 -10.55 -10.90 0.73
N VAL A 46 -10.12 -9.79 0.15
CA VAL A 46 -10.63 -9.24 -1.10
C VAL A 46 -9.44 -8.92 -2.01
N THR A 47 -9.49 -9.34 -3.26
CA THR A 47 -8.44 -9.05 -4.24
C THR A 47 -8.83 -7.91 -5.16
N TYR A 48 -7.82 -7.22 -5.67
CA TYR A 48 -7.93 -6.27 -6.78
C TYR A 48 -6.86 -6.55 -7.82
N THR A 49 -7.09 -6.13 -9.05
CA THR A 49 -6.14 -6.32 -10.14
C THR A 49 -6.10 -5.05 -11.00
N PRO A 50 -4.93 -4.41 -11.18
CA PRO A 50 -4.80 -3.31 -12.12
C PRO A 50 -5.08 -3.78 -13.56
N GLU A 51 -5.87 -3.01 -14.28
CA GLU A 51 -6.21 -3.32 -15.70
C GLU A 51 -5.02 -3.11 -16.63
N LYS A 52 -4.08 -2.26 -16.23
CA LYS A 52 -2.92 -1.87 -17.04
C LYS A 52 -1.62 -2.12 -16.29
N LYS A 53 -0.56 -2.27 -17.06
CA LYS A 53 0.83 -2.26 -16.56
C LYS A 53 1.48 -0.91 -16.87
N PRO A 54 2.55 -0.52 -16.16
CA PRO A 54 3.33 0.67 -16.49
C PRO A 54 3.77 0.64 -17.95
N SER A 55 3.72 1.80 -18.62
CA SER A 55 4.14 1.94 -20.01
C SER A 55 5.63 1.64 -20.19
N GLU A 56 6.01 1.02 -21.29
CA GLU A 56 7.42 0.83 -21.65
C GLU A 56 8.13 2.17 -21.92
N HIS A 57 7.38 3.17 -22.37
CA HIS A 57 7.89 4.50 -22.66
C HIS A 57 7.99 5.44 -21.45
N THR A 58 7.49 5.00 -20.29
CA THR A 58 7.62 5.78 -19.05
C THR A 58 9.08 5.87 -18.64
N HIS A 59 9.53 7.09 -18.31
CA HIS A 59 10.88 7.34 -17.82
C HIS A 59 11.19 6.37 -16.64
N HIS A 60 12.34 5.73 -16.67
CA HIS A 60 12.64 4.63 -15.74
C HIS A 60 12.58 5.02 -14.25
N TYR A 61 12.81 6.29 -13.89
CA TYR A 61 12.58 6.78 -12.52
C TYR A 61 11.10 6.75 -12.12
N LEU A 62 10.19 6.89 -13.08
CA LEU A 62 8.76 7.05 -12.82
C LEU A 62 7.98 5.73 -12.88
N LYS A 63 8.58 4.64 -13.35
CA LYS A 63 7.90 3.34 -13.47
C LYS A 63 7.31 2.85 -12.15
N GLY A 64 8.01 3.07 -11.04
CA GLY A 64 7.52 2.73 -9.70
C GLY A 64 6.30 3.56 -9.28
N LEU A 65 6.33 4.87 -9.58
CA LEU A 65 5.21 5.76 -9.31
C LEU A 65 3.99 5.42 -10.20
N GLU A 66 4.21 5.18 -11.49
CA GLU A 66 3.12 4.80 -12.39
C GLU A 66 2.47 3.48 -11.94
N ARG A 67 3.27 2.49 -11.51
CA ARG A 67 2.75 1.26 -10.92
C ARG A 67 1.90 1.55 -9.68
N ALA A 68 2.38 2.36 -8.76
CA ALA A 68 1.64 2.72 -7.54
C ALA A 68 0.31 3.42 -7.87
N VAL A 69 0.29 4.29 -8.89
CA VAL A 69 -0.95 4.93 -9.36
C VAL A 69 -1.93 3.90 -9.92
N LEU A 70 -1.47 2.99 -10.77
CA LEU A 70 -2.33 1.94 -11.36
C LEU A 70 -2.88 0.98 -10.29
N GLU A 71 -2.05 0.58 -9.33
CA GLU A 71 -2.47 -0.24 -8.19
C GLU A 71 -3.45 0.52 -7.30
N GLY A 72 -3.19 1.81 -7.03
CA GLY A 72 -4.09 2.68 -6.27
C GLY A 72 -5.46 2.86 -6.92
N GLN A 73 -5.50 3.06 -8.24
CA GLN A 73 -6.76 3.14 -8.98
C GLN A 73 -7.57 1.85 -8.89
N ALA A 74 -6.91 0.70 -9.05
CA ALA A 74 -7.59 -0.60 -8.94
C ALA A 74 -8.09 -0.87 -7.51
N ALA A 75 -7.31 -0.51 -6.50
CA ALA A 75 -7.71 -0.58 -5.10
C ALA A 75 -8.91 0.33 -4.82
N TYR A 76 -8.86 1.58 -5.29
CA TYR A 76 -9.96 2.54 -5.20
C TYR A 76 -11.25 1.97 -5.77
N GLN A 77 -11.23 1.50 -7.02
CA GLN A 77 -12.40 0.94 -7.70
C GLN A 77 -12.97 -0.26 -6.92
N ARG A 78 -12.10 -1.13 -6.41
CA ARG A 78 -12.53 -2.30 -5.66
C ARG A 78 -13.17 -1.95 -4.33
N ILE A 79 -12.61 -0.97 -3.61
CA ILE A 79 -13.18 -0.48 -2.35
C ILE A 79 -14.47 0.32 -2.58
N ASP A 80 -14.54 1.09 -3.67
CA ASP A 80 -15.78 1.79 -4.03
C ASP A 80 -16.95 0.82 -4.27
N GLN A 81 -16.69 -0.33 -4.91
CA GLN A 81 -17.68 -1.39 -5.02
C GLN A 81 -18.16 -1.90 -3.65
N LEU A 82 -17.25 -2.10 -2.69
CA LEU A 82 -17.61 -2.50 -1.32
C LEU A 82 -18.37 -1.41 -0.59
N ARG A 83 -18.00 -0.14 -0.78
CA ARG A 83 -18.71 1.02 -0.24
C ARG A 83 -20.16 1.06 -0.75
N ASN A 84 -20.37 0.83 -2.03
CA ASN A 84 -21.70 0.78 -2.66
C ASN A 84 -22.53 -0.42 -2.17
N GLN A 85 -21.89 -1.45 -1.59
CA GLN A 85 -22.53 -2.57 -0.91
C GLN A 85 -22.75 -2.32 0.60
N GLY A 86 -22.47 -1.13 1.09
CA GLY A 86 -22.70 -0.70 2.48
C GLY A 86 -21.48 -0.88 3.42
N PHE A 87 -20.30 -1.22 2.90
CA PHE A 87 -19.10 -1.27 3.73
C PHE A 87 -18.45 0.12 3.82
N VAL A 88 -18.49 0.71 5.01
CA VAL A 88 -17.75 1.93 5.35
C VAL A 88 -16.85 1.60 6.54
N PRO A 89 -15.51 1.67 6.40
CA PRO A 89 -14.60 1.34 7.48
C PRO A 89 -14.58 2.44 8.56
N ASP A 90 -14.43 2.01 9.81
CA ASP A 90 -14.16 2.92 10.93
C ASP A 90 -12.69 3.35 10.97
N VAL A 91 -11.79 2.49 10.46
CA VAL A 91 -10.34 2.77 10.33
C VAL A 91 -9.81 2.06 9.09
N VAL A 92 -8.92 2.73 8.36
CA VAL A 92 -8.12 2.15 7.28
C VAL A 92 -6.67 2.03 7.76
N ILE A 93 -6.07 0.86 7.58
CA ILE A 93 -4.68 0.57 7.94
C ILE A 93 -3.97 0.04 6.68
N GLY A 94 -2.95 0.73 6.21
CA GLY A 94 -2.32 0.36 4.96
C GLY A 94 -0.80 0.40 4.97
N HIS A 95 -0.19 -0.44 4.15
CA HIS A 95 1.25 -0.40 3.91
C HIS A 95 1.55 0.66 2.87
N SER A 96 2.37 1.63 3.24
CA SER A 96 2.76 2.75 2.39
C SER A 96 3.66 2.33 1.22
N GLY A 97 3.64 3.14 0.17
CA GLY A 97 4.59 3.07 -0.95
C GLY A 97 4.19 2.15 -2.10
N TRP A 98 3.15 1.32 -1.96
CA TRP A 98 2.71 0.38 -3.00
C TRP A 98 1.51 0.85 -3.81
N GLY A 99 0.88 1.94 -3.40
CA GLY A 99 -0.23 2.57 -4.13
C GLY A 99 -1.62 2.29 -3.57
N SER A 100 -1.87 1.17 -2.90
CA SER A 100 -3.22 0.82 -2.41
C SER A 100 -3.81 1.83 -1.42
N THR A 101 -2.97 2.63 -0.76
CA THR A 101 -3.34 3.69 0.20
C THR A 101 -3.63 5.04 -0.43
N LEU A 102 -3.09 5.30 -1.64
CA LEU A 102 -3.01 6.64 -2.26
C LEU A 102 -4.33 7.42 -2.30
N TYR A 103 -5.45 6.72 -2.55
CA TYR A 103 -6.74 7.37 -2.80
C TYR A 103 -7.79 7.04 -1.73
N MET A 104 -7.38 6.52 -0.57
CA MET A 104 -8.34 6.10 0.45
C MET A 104 -9.03 7.30 1.12
N LYS A 105 -8.33 8.43 1.27
CA LYS A 105 -8.94 9.66 1.81
C LYS A 105 -9.92 10.31 0.83
N ASP A 106 -9.81 10.05 -0.47
CA ASP A 106 -10.81 10.49 -1.46
C ASP A 106 -12.12 9.68 -1.35
N LEU A 107 -12.03 8.39 -1.01
CA LEU A 107 -13.21 7.55 -0.75
C LEU A 107 -13.83 7.80 0.63
N PHE A 108 -12.99 7.98 1.64
CA PHE A 108 -13.37 8.07 3.05
C PHE A 108 -12.69 9.26 3.72
N PRO A 109 -13.10 10.51 3.40
CA PRO A 109 -12.43 11.72 3.90
C PRO A 109 -12.37 11.82 5.43
N GLN A 110 -13.39 11.27 6.12
CA GLN A 110 -13.52 11.36 7.58
C GLN A 110 -12.98 10.11 8.31
N THR A 111 -12.69 9.03 7.59
CA THR A 111 -12.16 7.80 8.19
C THR A 111 -10.66 7.95 8.44
N PRO A 112 -10.17 7.68 9.65
CA PRO A 112 -8.74 7.66 9.93
C PRO A 112 -7.99 6.68 9.02
N LEU A 113 -6.92 7.18 8.41
CA LEU A 113 -5.95 6.39 7.63
C LEU A 113 -4.64 6.29 8.42
N ILE A 114 -4.30 5.08 8.84
CA ILE A 114 -3.03 4.77 9.50
C ILE A 114 -2.12 4.12 8.47
N SER A 115 -0.97 4.73 8.19
CA SER A 115 0.00 4.22 7.21
C SER A 115 1.20 3.60 7.88
N TYR A 116 1.50 2.34 7.54
CA TYR A 116 2.72 1.68 7.97
C TYR A 116 3.85 2.02 7.02
N PHE A 117 4.85 2.77 7.52
CA PHE A 117 6.05 3.19 6.80
C PHE A 117 7.20 2.24 7.16
N GLU A 118 7.44 1.25 6.30
CA GLU A 118 8.52 0.29 6.50
C GLU A 118 9.86 0.85 6.03
N TRP A 119 9.86 1.63 4.95
CA TRP A 119 11.07 2.00 4.27
C TRP A 119 11.03 3.42 3.70
N PHE A 120 12.16 4.11 3.76
CA PHE A 120 12.40 5.36 3.04
C PHE A 120 13.77 5.28 2.38
N TYR A 121 13.80 5.35 1.06
CA TYR A 121 15.01 5.13 0.27
C TYR A 121 16.00 6.28 0.40
N ARG A 122 17.27 5.93 0.67
CA ARG A 122 18.41 6.84 0.70
C ARG A 122 19.52 6.28 -0.17
N ALA A 123 20.19 7.16 -0.92
CA ALA A 123 21.31 6.77 -1.77
C ALA A 123 22.54 6.39 -0.95
N HIS A 124 22.75 7.06 0.19
CA HIS A 124 23.91 6.91 1.03
C HIS A 124 23.54 6.65 2.49
N GLY A 125 24.41 5.91 3.19
CA GLY A 125 24.25 5.61 4.62
C GLY A 125 23.07 4.71 4.93
N SER A 126 22.62 3.87 4.00
CA SER A 126 21.53 2.92 4.16
C SER A 126 21.84 1.62 3.43
N ASP A 127 20.81 0.81 3.19
CA ASP A 127 20.86 -0.50 2.54
C ASP A 127 21.49 -0.50 1.13
N VAL A 128 21.35 0.58 0.39
CA VAL A 128 21.87 0.66 -0.99
C VAL A 128 23.39 0.48 -1.03
N GLU A 129 24.10 0.96 0.00
CA GLU A 129 25.55 0.83 0.12
C GLU A 129 26.00 -0.32 1.03
N PHE A 130 25.08 -1.23 1.40
CA PHE A 130 25.40 -2.32 2.32
C PHE A 130 26.43 -3.30 1.76
N GLY A 131 26.51 -3.46 0.45
CA GLY A 131 27.48 -4.31 -0.20
C GLY A 131 28.87 -3.66 -0.30
N PRO A 132 29.99 -4.39 -0.03
CA PRO A 132 31.33 -3.81 0.04
C PRO A 132 31.85 -3.20 -1.28
N ASN A 133 31.21 -3.49 -2.42
CA ASN A 133 31.60 -3.03 -3.74
C ASN A 133 30.53 -2.21 -4.45
N VAL A 134 29.46 -1.82 -3.75
CA VAL A 134 28.39 -1.03 -4.36
C VAL A 134 28.83 0.43 -4.44
N LYS A 135 28.85 0.97 -5.66
CA LYS A 135 29.08 2.38 -5.92
C LYS A 135 27.78 2.98 -6.46
N VAL A 136 27.30 4.01 -5.79
CA VAL A 136 26.12 4.76 -6.21
C VAL A 136 26.55 5.83 -7.21
N SER A 137 26.01 5.77 -8.40
CA SER A 137 26.22 6.81 -9.43
C SER A 137 25.33 8.03 -9.18
N PRO A 138 25.65 9.20 -9.75
CA PRO A 138 24.76 10.38 -9.70
C PRO A 138 23.35 10.08 -10.26
N ASP A 139 23.23 9.22 -11.26
CA ASP A 139 21.93 8.77 -11.80
C ASP A 139 21.16 7.93 -10.78
N ASP A 140 21.86 7.04 -10.06
CA ASP A 140 21.23 6.25 -8.98
C ASP A 140 20.73 7.15 -7.85
N GLU A 141 21.47 8.18 -7.45
CA GLU A 141 21.04 9.14 -6.44
C GLU A 141 19.70 9.80 -6.81
N CYS A 142 19.60 10.27 -8.05
CA CYS A 142 18.38 10.89 -8.58
C CYS A 142 17.22 9.87 -8.62
N ARG A 143 17.49 8.66 -9.10
CA ARG A 143 16.51 7.58 -9.18
C ARG A 143 16.00 7.17 -7.80
N ILE A 144 16.89 6.94 -6.84
CA ILE A 144 16.56 6.53 -5.47
C ILE A 144 15.71 7.60 -4.77
N ARG A 145 16.08 8.87 -4.90
CA ARG A 145 15.27 9.98 -4.38
C ARG A 145 13.86 9.97 -4.95
N THR A 146 13.75 9.68 -6.25
CA THR A 146 12.46 9.62 -6.96
C THR A 146 11.57 8.45 -6.50
N MET A 147 12.16 7.34 -6.03
CA MET A 147 11.41 6.17 -5.52
C MET A 147 10.54 6.48 -4.30
N ASN A 148 10.86 7.50 -3.52
CA ASN A 148 10.10 7.88 -2.34
C ASN A 148 8.76 8.57 -2.63
N ARG A 149 8.44 8.90 -3.87
CA ARG A 149 7.21 9.65 -4.20
C ARG A 149 5.91 9.03 -3.68
N PRO A 150 5.64 7.73 -3.87
CA PRO A 150 4.42 7.14 -3.31
C PRO A 150 4.37 7.23 -1.78
N ILE A 151 5.53 7.07 -1.12
CA ILE A 151 5.66 7.17 0.34
C ILE A 151 5.36 8.59 0.83
N LEU A 152 5.86 9.60 0.11
CA LEU A 152 5.60 11.01 0.43
C LEU A 152 4.14 11.39 0.22
N LEU A 153 3.47 10.83 -0.80
CA LEU A 153 2.03 11.03 -1.02
C LEU A 153 1.21 10.42 0.12
N ASP A 154 1.57 9.21 0.56
CA ASP A 154 0.93 8.57 1.71
C ASP A 154 1.16 9.37 3.00
N LEU A 155 2.39 9.86 3.23
CA LEU A 155 2.72 10.69 4.39
C LEU A 155 1.92 12.00 4.43
N TYR A 156 1.66 12.58 3.27
CA TYR A 156 0.84 13.79 3.17
C TYR A 156 -0.64 13.54 3.48
N SER A 157 -1.15 12.37 3.13
CA SER A 157 -2.59 12.07 3.22
C SER A 157 -3.01 11.29 4.45
N CYS A 158 -2.09 10.56 5.13
CA CYS A 158 -2.44 9.78 6.32
C CYS A 158 -2.69 10.66 7.56
N ASP A 159 -3.51 10.13 8.49
CA ASP A 159 -3.77 10.79 9.77
C ASP A 159 -2.75 10.37 10.85
N ALA A 160 -2.12 9.19 10.69
CA ALA A 160 -1.07 8.66 11.56
C ALA A 160 -0.17 7.67 10.79
N GLY A 161 1.07 7.46 11.31
CA GLY A 161 2.04 6.52 10.75
C GLY A 161 3.13 6.14 11.73
#